data_c07dcc9f54d89a84c50609b043d7199a
#
_entry.id   c07dcc9f54d89a84c50609b043d7199a
#
_cell.length_a   1.000
_cell.length_b   1.000
_cell.length_c   1.000
_cell.angle_alpha   90.00
_cell.angle_beta   90.00
_cell.angle_gamma   90.00
#
_symmetry.space_group_name_H-M   'P 1'
#
loop_
_entity.id
_entity.type
_entity.pdbx_description
1 polymer ?
#
loop_
_entity_poly.entity_id
_entity_poly.type
_entity_poly.pdbx_seq_one_letter_code
_entity_poly.pdbx_strand_id
1 'polypeptide(L)'
;MKDIRLVALDLDGTVFNDKKEITPRTLAAIRAACARGVAVLPATGRTASGIPAAFTSIPGVRYALTSNGASVVDLTTGEQLVNQPFGTEQALKIYDLLEQGGGMMSIFIGGKSYTTRENAENHMDVVPENLKSYFRTTRIEVDDMHATLRTHAHEIEKYSMIYHDEAERDAAWRAIEAACPGVQLTSSLPRNMEVNAPGVTKGSGLLALAAHLGLTRAQTMAVGDSGNDRAMIEAAGLGVAMGNATDDIRKIADVTTDDNNHDGVAAAIEKYVL
;
A
#
# COMPACT_ATOMS: atom_id res chain seq x y z
N MET A 1 -21.82 -13.99 -14.62
CA MET A 1 -21.05 -13.09 -13.75
C MET A 1 -19.79 -13.82 -13.28
N LYS A 2 -18.67 -13.12 -13.06
CA LYS A 2 -17.50 -13.74 -12.42
C LYS A 2 -17.87 -14.05 -10.95
N ASP A 3 -17.41 -15.19 -10.41
CA ASP A 3 -17.61 -15.53 -8.99
C ASP A 3 -16.55 -14.85 -8.14
N ILE A 4 -16.67 -13.54 -7.91
CA ILE A 4 -15.71 -12.75 -7.11
C ILE A 4 -15.95 -13.03 -5.62
N ARG A 5 -14.87 -13.43 -4.91
CA ARG A 5 -14.87 -13.77 -3.49
C ARG A 5 -13.89 -12.94 -2.66
N LEU A 6 -12.96 -12.26 -3.32
CA LEU A 6 -11.96 -11.41 -2.68
C LEU A 6 -11.82 -10.13 -3.46
N VAL A 7 -11.95 -8.97 -2.78
CA VAL A 7 -11.87 -7.63 -3.38
C VAL A 7 -10.80 -6.83 -2.65
N ALA A 8 -9.72 -6.49 -3.34
CA ALA A 8 -8.67 -5.61 -2.86
C ALA A 8 -8.91 -4.19 -3.38
N LEU A 9 -8.98 -3.24 -2.47
CA LEU A 9 -9.26 -1.83 -2.75
C LEU A 9 -8.08 -0.98 -2.31
N ASP A 10 -7.47 -0.22 -3.21
CA ASP A 10 -6.58 0.85 -2.78
C ASP A 10 -7.38 1.90 -2.01
N LEU A 11 -6.70 2.72 -1.22
CA LEU A 11 -7.33 3.71 -0.34
C LEU A 11 -7.30 5.12 -0.94
N ASP A 12 -6.10 5.64 -1.16
CA ASP A 12 -5.89 7.05 -1.51
C ASP A 12 -6.07 7.27 -3.02
N GLY A 13 -7.12 7.98 -3.43
CA GLY A 13 -7.50 8.12 -4.84
C GLY A 13 -8.42 7.01 -5.36
N THR A 14 -8.77 6.05 -4.51
CA THR A 14 -9.66 4.94 -4.85
C THR A 14 -10.87 4.92 -3.92
N VAL A 15 -10.74 4.44 -2.68
CA VAL A 15 -11.86 4.40 -1.71
C VAL A 15 -12.15 5.79 -1.15
N PHE A 16 -11.11 6.56 -0.84
CA PHE A 16 -11.24 7.91 -0.32
C PHE A 16 -11.39 8.92 -1.46
N ASN A 17 -12.41 9.78 -1.34
CA ASN A 17 -12.56 10.95 -2.19
C ASN A 17 -11.49 12.03 -1.85
N ASP A 18 -11.47 13.14 -2.58
CA ASP A 18 -10.52 14.24 -2.37
C ASP A 18 -10.62 14.88 -0.98
N LYS A 19 -11.77 14.73 -0.30
CA LYS A 19 -12.00 15.17 1.09
C LYS A 19 -11.53 14.15 2.12
N LYS A 20 -10.93 13.02 1.68
CA LYS A 20 -10.52 11.88 2.53
C LYS A 20 -11.68 11.21 3.27
N GLU A 21 -12.85 11.17 2.65
CA GLU A 21 -14.05 10.52 3.16
C GLU A 21 -14.41 9.29 2.32
N ILE A 22 -15.05 8.30 2.93
CA ILE A 22 -15.73 7.20 2.23
C ILE A 22 -17.19 7.64 2.05
N THR A 23 -17.64 7.71 0.81
CA THR A 23 -19.00 8.11 0.52
C THR A 23 -20.03 7.12 1.07
N PRO A 24 -21.27 7.54 1.38
CA PRO A 24 -22.31 6.64 1.87
C PRO A 24 -22.59 5.47 0.91
N ARG A 25 -22.53 5.69 -0.42
CA ARG A 25 -22.76 4.65 -1.43
C ARG A 25 -21.62 3.64 -1.45
N THR A 26 -20.37 4.11 -1.43
CA THR A 26 -19.20 3.23 -1.35
C THR A 26 -19.21 2.38 -0.07
N LEU A 27 -19.55 3.00 1.07
CA LEU A 27 -19.70 2.30 2.35
C LEU A 27 -20.80 1.21 2.28
N ALA A 28 -21.95 1.53 1.67
CA ALA A 28 -23.05 0.59 1.51
C ALA A 28 -22.68 -0.59 0.59
N ALA A 29 -21.98 -0.33 -0.52
CA ALA A 29 -21.53 -1.37 -1.44
C ALA A 29 -20.52 -2.34 -0.78
N ILE A 30 -19.54 -1.80 -0.04
CA ILE A 30 -18.58 -2.62 0.72
C ILE A 30 -19.30 -3.51 1.74
N ARG A 31 -20.22 -2.94 2.54
CA ARG A 31 -21.03 -3.70 3.50
C ARG A 31 -21.86 -4.80 2.85
N ALA A 32 -22.49 -4.50 1.71
CA ALA A 32 -23.30 -5.47 0.97
C ALA A 32 -22.44 -6.63 0.42
N ALA A 33 -21.24 -6.36 -0.08
CA ALA A 33 -20.29 -7.40 -0.50
C ALA A 33 -19.86 -8.27 0.69
N CYS A 34 -19.48 -7.66 1.82
CA CYS A 34 -19.14 -8.40 3.04
C CYS A 34 -20.30 -9.27 3.53
N ALA A 35 -21.55 -8.76 3.50
CA ALA A 35 -22.74 -9.51 3.89
C ALA A 35 -23.01 -10.73 3.01
N ARG A 36 -22.52 -10.73 1.76
CA ARG A 36 -22.54 -11.90 0.85
C ARG A 36 -21.38 -12.87 1.04
N GLY A 37 -20.54 -12.65 2.06
CA GLY A 37 -19.37 -13.49 2.34
C GLY A 37 -18.17 -13.21 1.43
N VAL A 38 -18.15 -12.07 0.72
CA VAL A 38 -17.01 -11.63 -0.05
C VAL A 38 -16.01 -10.93 0.89
N ALA A 39 -14.75 -11.36 0.88
CA ALA A 39 -13.70 -10.70 1.63
C ALA A 39 -13.33 -9.39 0.93
N VAL A 40 -13.66 -8.25 1.54
CA VAL A 40 -13.25 -6.92 1.06
C VAL A 40 -12.17 -6.39 1.99
N LEU A 41 -11.05 -5.93 1.42
CA LEU A 41 -9.90 -5.46 2.20
C LEU A 41 -9.25 -4.22 1.58
N PRO A 42 -8.63 -3.36 2.40
CA PRO A 42 -7.75 -2.31 1.92
C PRO A 42 -6.44 -2.95 1.43
N ALA A 43 -5.93 -2.48 0.29
CA ALA A 43 -4.63 -2.84 -0.27
C ALA A 43 -3.78 -1.57 -0.41
N THR A 44 -2.94 -1.31 0.58
CA THR A 44 -2.32 0.01 0.75
C THR A 44 -0.81 -0.05 0.94
N GLY A 45 -0.13 1.05 0.55
CA GLY A 45 1.25 1.29 0.94
C GLY A 45 1.44 1.66 2.42
N ARG A 46 0.36 1.89 3.18
CA ARG A 46 0.41 2.23 4.61
C ARG A 46 0.78 1.02 5.46
N THR A 47 1.23 1.29 6.70
CA THR A 47 1.29 0.25 7.75
C THR A 47 -0.12 -0.12 8.24
N ALA A 48 -0.25 -1.23 8.94
CA ALA A 48 -1.52 -1.63 9.54
C ALA A 48 -2.06 -0.56 10.50
N SER A 49 -1.19 0.02 11.33
CA SER A 49 -1.53 1.13 12.24
C SER A 49 -1.89 2.44 11.53
N GLY A 50 -1.52 2.59 10.25
CA GLY A 50 -1.78 3.76 9.43
C GLY A 50 -3.08 3.71 8.61
N ILE A 51 -3.84 2.59 8.69
CA ILE A 51 -5.13 2.49 7.99
C ILE A 51 -6.18 3.27 8.78
N PRO A 52 -6.93 4.19 8.15
CA PRO A 52 -7.96 4.94 8.86
C PRO A 52 -9.07 4.04 9.42
N ALA A 53 -9.48 4.31 10.66
CA ALA A 53 -10.57 3.61 11.33
C ALA A 53 -11.89 3.64 10.54
N ALA A 54 -12.11 4.67 9.73
CA ALA A 54 -13.26 4.77 8.82
C ALA A 54 -13.39 3.56 7.88
N PHE A 55 -12.28 2.91 7.52
CA PHE A 55 -12.30 1.68 6.73
C PHE A 55 -12.29 0.42 7.60
N THR A 56 -11.39 0.34 8.58
CA THR A 56 -11.21 -0.88 9.39
C THR A 56 -12.40 -1.19 10.31
N SER A 57 -13.23 -0.19 10.61
CA SER A 57 -14.46 -0.36 11.40
C SER A 57 -15.69 -0.77 10.56
N ILE A 58 -15.56 -0.92 9.23
CA ILE A 58 -16.67 -1.38 8.40
C ILE A 58 -17.00 -2.85 8.76
N PRO A 59 -18.26 -3.16 9.14
CA PRO A 59 -18.63 -4.52 9.48
C PRO A 59 -18.34 -5.52 8.36
N GLY A 60 -17.61 -6.59 8.68
CA GLY A 60 -17.21 -7.64 7.76
C GLY A 60 -15.85 -7.43 7.08
N VAL A 61 -15.24 -6.26 7.21
CA VAL A 61 -13.83 -6.06 6.84
C VAL A 61 -12.95 -6.75 7.89
N ARG A 62 -12.23 -7.77 7.46
CA ARG A 62 -11.43 -8.62 8.35
C ARG A 62 -9.94 -8.56 8.04
N TYR A 63 -9.56 -8.39 6.80
CA TYR A 63 -8.16 -8.44 6.39
C TYR A 63 -7.67 -7.07 5.94
N ALA A 64 -6.36 -6.86 6.00
CA ALA A 64 -5.70 -5.71 5.40
C ALA A 64 -4.39 -6.14 4.75
N LEU A 65 -4.19 -5.71 3.50
CA LEU A 65 -2.93 -5.82 2.78
C LEU A 65 -2.19 -4.49 2.95
N THR A 66 -1.02 -4.54 3.55
CA THR A 66 -0.25 -3.37 4.00
C THR A 66 1.16 -3.37 3.44
N SER A 67 1.86 -2.25 3.55
CA SER A 67 3.27 -2.12 3.13
C SER A 67 3.50 -2.59 1.69
N ASN A 68 2.54 -2.30 0.76
CA ASN A 68 2.54 -2.76 -0.64
C ASN A 68 2.58 -4.28 -0.81
N GLY A 69 2.00 -5.04 0.12
CA GLY A 69 1.95 -6.50 0.04
C GLY A 69 3.01 -7.22 0.86
N ALA A 70 3.93 -6.50 1.51
CA ALA A 70 4.90 -7.12 2.42
C ALA A 70 4.20 -7.79 3.61
N SER A 71 3.01 -7.30 3.99
CA SER A 71 2.24 -7.86 5.09
C SER A 71 0.75 -7.96 4.74
N VAL A 72 0.12 -9.05 5.17
CA VAL A 72 -1.34 -9.20 5.21
C VAL A 72 -1.73 -9.59 6.63
N VAL A 73 -2.62 -8.81 7.22
CA VAL A 73 -3.02 -8.94 8.63
C VAL A 73 -4.51 -9.29 8.73
N ASP A 74 -4.84 -10.22 9.61
CA ASP A 74 -6.20 -10.41 10.10
C ASP A 74 -6.47 -9.35 11.19
N LEU A 75 -7.30 -8.38 10.89
CA LEU A 75 -7.62 -7.24 11.77
C LEU A 75 -8.39 -7.67 13.04
N THR A 76 -8.98 -8.88 13.03
CA THR A 76 -9.76 -9.40 14.17
C THR A 76 -8.85 -10.02 15.23
N THR A 77 -7.81 -10.73 14.79
CA THR A 77 -6.88 -11.44 15.67
C THR A 77 -5.55 -10.72 15.85
N GLY A 78 -5.20 -9.81 14.92
CA GLY A 78 -3.89 -9.20 14.83
C GLY A 78 -2.82 -10.13 14.21
N GLU A 79 -3.22 -11.31 13.75
CA GLU A 79 -2.31 -12.29 13.15
C GLU A 79 -1.81 -11.81 11.78
N GLN A 80 -0.52 -11.90 11.57
CA GLN A 80 0.11 -11.63 10.28
C GLN A 80 0.08 -12.91 9.43
N LEU A 81 -0.87 -12.99 8.50
CA LEU A 81 -1.10 -14.14 7.62
C LEU A 81 -0.04 -14.25 6.51
N VAL A 82 0.48 -13.13 6.08
CA VAL A 82 1.58 -13.03 5.09
C VAL A 82 2.61 -12.06 5.65
N ASN A 83 3.87 -12.48 5.65
CA ASN A 83 5.02 -11.67 6.01
C ASN A 83 6.14 -11.90 5.00
N GLN A 84 6.50 -10.86 4.25
CA GLN A 84 7.53 -10.89 3.21
C GLN A 84 8.55 -9.76 3.47
N PRO A 85 9.34 -9.85 4.55
CA PRO A 85 10.30 -8.82 4.91
C PRO A 85 11.55 -8.87 4.02
N PHE A 86 12.34 -7.81 4.09
CA PHE A 86 13.72 -7.84 3.60
C PHE A 86 14.58 -8.81 4.42
N GLY A 87 15.58 -9.39 3.78
CA GLY A 87 16.73 -9.95 4.50
C GLY A 87 17.53 -8.83 5.16
N THR A 88 18.06 -9.07 6.37
CA THR A 88 18.70 -8.04 7.21
C THR A 88 19.85 -7.33 6.49
N GLU A 89 20.73 -8.05 5.81
CA GLU A 89 21.88 -7.46 5.08
C GLU A 89 21.39 -6.52 3.95
N GLN A 90 20.37 -6.95 3.21
CA GLN A 90 19.79 -6.14 2.14
C GLN A 90 19.11 -4.88 2.71
N ALA A 91 18.40 -5.02 3.83
CA ALA A 91 17.77 -3.91 4.51
C ALA A 91 18.79 -2.86 4.98
N LEU A 92 19.87 -3.27 5.64
CA LEU A 92 20.94 -2.37 6.07
C LEU A 92 21.60 -1.67 4.88
N LYS A 93 21.90 -2.41 3.81
CA LYS A 93 22.46 -1.82 2.58
C LYS A 93 21.55 -0.77 1.94
N ILE A 94 20.23 -1.01 1.91
CA ILE A 94 19.25 -0.06 1.39
C ILE A 94 19.22 1.19 2.29
N TYR A 95 19.22 1.00 3.61
CA TYR A 95 19.24 2.11 4.56
C TYR A 95 20.46 3.01 4.34
N ASP A 96 21.67 2.42 4.27
CA ASP A 96 22.93 3.16 4.08
C ASP A 96 22.94 3.99 2.77
N LEU A 97 22.29 3.48 1.72
CA LEU A 97 22.15 4.20 0.44
C LEU A 97 21.14 5.35 0.52
N LEU A 98 20.03 5.14 1.20
CA LEU A 98 18.96 6.13 1.31
C LEU A 98 19.31 7.26 2.29
N GLU A 99 20.02 6.95 3.37
CA GLU A 99 20.46 7.92 4.37
C GLU A 99 21.36 9.01 3.77
N GLN A 100 22.16 8.64 2.76
CA GLN A 100 23.05 9.58 2.07
C GLN A 100 22.32 10.55 1.13
N GLY A 101 21.11 10.24 0.72
CA GLY A 101 20.39 10.94 -0.35
C GLY A 101 19.53 12.13 0.10
N GLY A 102 19.39 12.37 1.40
CA GLY A 102 18.45 13.38 1.92
C GLY A 102 16.98 13.01 1.73
N GLY A 103 16.08 13.85 2.26
CA GLY A 103 14.63 13.64 2.16
C GLY A 103 14.02 12.94 3.37
N MET A 104 12.68 12.95 3.45
CA MET A 104 11.94 12.37 4.55
C MET A 104 11.87 10.85 4.39
N MET A 105 12.56 10.14 5.28
CA MET A 105 12.59 8.67 5.31
C MET A 105 11.61 8.11 6.33
N SER A 106 10.89 7.09 5.93
CA SER A 106 10.12 6.23 6.83
C SER A 106 10.42 4.77 6.54
N ILE A 107 10.68 3.98 7.57
CA ILE A 107 10.94 2.55 7.47
C ILE A 107 9.81 1.80 8.15
N PHE A 108 9.22 0.85 7.48
CA PHE A 108 8.08 0.08 7.97
C PHE A 108 8.60 -1.23 8.54
N ILE A 109 8.35 -1.45 9.83
CA ILE A 109 8.87 -2.57 10.61
C ILE A 109 7.74 -3.11 11.48
N GLY A 110 7.37 -4.38 11.30
CA GLY A 110 6.35 -5.04 12.12
C GLY A 110 5.01 -4.29 12.17
N GLY A 111 4.55 -3.75 11.03
CA GLY A 111 3.30 -3.01 10.92
C GLY A 111 3.32 -1.58 11.49
N LYS A 112 4.49 -1.06 11.87
CA LYS A 112 4.69 0.31 12.39
C LYS A 112 5.66 1.07 11.48
N SER A 113 5.62 2.40 11.56
CA SER A 113 6.50 3.27 10.79
C SER A 113 7.53 3.94 11.69
N TYR A 114 8.79 3.86 11.31
CA TYR A 114 9.93 4.40 12.05
C TYR A 114 10.65 5.46 11.22
N THR A 115 11.25 6.43 11.91
CA THR A 115 12.18 7.41 11.34
C THR A 115 13.23 7.77 12.39
N THR A 116 14.36 8.36 12.02
CA THR A 116 15.24 8.94 13.03
C THR A 116 14.71 10.31 13.44
N ARG A 117 14.97 10.69 14.70
CA ARG A 117 14.64 12.04 15.19
C ARG A 117 15.25 13.12 14.30
N GLU A 118 16.52 12.97 13.94
CA GLU A 118 17.23 13.88 13.06
C GLU A 118 16.55 14.02 11.69
N ASN A 119 16.14 12.90 11.07
CA ASN A 119 15.45 12.94 9.78
C ASN A 119 14.08 13.63 9.89
N ALA A 120 13.32 13.37 10.97
CA ALA A 120 12.04 14.03 11.20
C ALA A 120 12.17 15.55 11.41
N GLU A 121 13.23 16.00 12.09
CA GLU A 121 13.49 17.42 12.30
C GLU A 121 13.94 18.13 11.02
N ASN A 122 14.82 17.49 10.22
CA ASN A 122 15.46 18.13 9.08
C ASN A 122 14.65 18.06 7.78
N HIS A 123 13.72 17.10 7.62
CA HIS A 123 13.05 16.83 6.35
C HIS A 123 11.52 16.87 6.38
N MET A 124 10.90 17.37 7.45
CA MET A 124 9.44 17.50 7.50
C MET A 124 8.89 18.52 6.49
N ASP A 125 9.71 19.40 5.97
CA ASP A 125 9.35 20.43 4.97
C ASP A 125 9.00 19.82 3.62
N VAL A 126 9.62 18.71 3.22
CA VAL A 126 9.32 18.01 1.94
C VAL A 126 7.99 17.26 1.97
N VAL A 127 7.45 16.99 3.16
CA VAL A 127 6.18 16.29 3.31
C VAL A 127 5.03 17.22 2.90
N PRO A 128 4.12 16.78 1.99
CA PRO A 128 2.93 17.56 1.64
C PRO A 128 2.14 18.00 2.87
N GLU A 129 1.64 19.24 2.87
CA GLU A 129 1.01 19.86 4.04
C GLU A 129 -0.15 19.01 4.61
N ASN A 130 -0.98 18.46 3.73
CA ASN A 130 -2.09 17.58 4.08
C ASN A 130 -1.66 16.23 4.69
N LEU A 131 -0.39 15.86 4.61
CA LEU A 131 0.17 14.62 5.17
C LEU A 131 1.02 14.85 6.45
N LYS A 132 1.41 16.09 6.75
CA LYS A 132 2.28 16.40 7.90
C LYS A 132 1.70 15.90 9.23
N SER A 133 0.40 16.08 9.46
CA SER A 133 -0.24 15.56 10.68
C SER A 133 -0.15 14.03 10.77
N TYR A 134 -0.41 13.34 9.68
CA TYR A 134 -0.27 11.89 9.60
C TYR A 134 1.17 11.44 9.89
N PHE A 135 2.16 12.11 9.30
CA PHE A 135 3.57 11.79 9.55
C PHE A 135 3.95 11.97 11.02
N ARG A 136 3.56 13.09 11.64
CA ARG A 136 3.88 13.37 13.06
C ARG A 136 3.19 12.40 14.04
N THR A 137 2.04 11.86 13.69
CA THR A 137 1.26 11.01 14.61
C THR A 137 1.51 9.52 14.44
N THR A 138 2.09 9.09 13.32
CA THR A 138 2.25 7.66 13.00
C THR A 138 3.70 7.17 12.98
N ARG A 139 4.71 8.07 13.03
CA ARG A 139 6.13 7.69 13.06
C ARG A 139 6.60 7.52 14.48
N ILE A 140 7.34 6.44 14.71
CA ILE A 140 8.10 6.20 15.92
C ILE A 140 9.51 6.76 15.66
N GLU A 141 9.90 7.74 16.44
CA GLU A 141 11.24 8.32 16.36
C GLU A 141 12.23 7.47 17.13
N VAL A 142 13.38 7.18 16.52
CA VAL A 142 14.51 6.46 17.11
C VAL A 142 15.79 7.26 16.95
N ASP A 143 16.74 7.03 17.83
CA ASP A 143 18.04 7.72 17.78
C ASP A 143 19.07 6.92 16.95
N ASP A 144 18.97 5.58 16.92
CA ASP A 144 19.86 4.68 16.16
C ASP A 144 19.03 3.72 15.30
N MET A 145 18.96 4.04 14.00
CA MET A 145 18.23 3.21 13.05
C MET A 145 18.98 1.90 12.74
N HIS A 146 20.31 1.89 12.70
CA HIS A 146 21.06 0.66 12.48
C HIS A 146 20.80 -0.38 13.59
N ALA A 147 20.81 0.06 14.86
CA ALA A 147 20.45 -0.81 15.99
C ALA A 147 19.00 -1.27 15.88
N THR A 148 18.08 -0.39 15.50
CA THR A 148 16.67 -0.70 15.31
C THR A 148 16.48 -1.78 14.23
N LEU A 149 17.11 -1.62 13.06
CA LEU A 149 17.01 -2.59 11.95
C LEU A 149 17.60 -3.95 12.32
N ARG A 150 18.70 -4.00 13.08
CA ARG A 150 19.28 -5.27 13.55
C ARG A 150 18.40 -5.96 14.58
N THR A 151 17.77 -5.18 15.47
CA THR A 151 16.87 -5.72 16.49
C THR A 151 15.60 -6.30 15.89
N HIS A 152 15.11 -5.69 14.81
CA HIS A 152 13.91 -6.08 14.08
C HIS A 152 14.22 -6.83 12.76
N ALA A 153 15.35 -7.56 12.71
CA ALA A 153 15.65 -8.45 11.59
C ALA A 153 14.44 -9.37 11.33
N HIS A 154 14.05 -9.54 10.08
CA HIS A 154 12.87 -10.31 9.65
C HIS A 154 11.50 -9.60 9.80
N GLU A 155 11.47 -8.31 10.20
CA GLU A 155 10.24 -7.53 10.30
C GLU A 155 10.25 -6.30 9.38
N ILE A 156 11.32 -6.07 8.61
CA ILE A 156 11.49 -4.87 7.79
C ILE A 156 10.71 -5.03 6.49
N GLU A 157 9.59 -4.32 6.38
CA GLU A 157 8.60 -4.49 5.31
C GLU A 157 8.84 -3.58 4.11
N LYS A 158 9.19 -2.31 4.36
CA LYS A 158 9.25 -1.28 3.32
C LYS A 158 10.07 -0.06 3.74
N TYR A 159 10.75 0.57 2.77
CA TYR A 159 11.26 1.93 2.86
C TYR A 159 10.36 2.86 2.08
N SER A 160 10.14 4.06 2.59
CA SER A 160 9.39 5.11 1.92
C SER A 160 10.15 6.42 2.05
N MET A 161 10.48 7.03 0.92
CA MET A 161 11.20 8.31 0.83
C MET A 161 10.31 9.36 0.18
N ILE A 162 10.41 10.61 0.66
CA ILE A 162 9.90 11.79 -0.05
C ILE A 162 11.06 12.74 -0.22
N TYR A 163 11.38 13.10 -1.45
CA TYR A 163 12.50 13.96 -1.82
C TYR A 163 12.06 15.41 -2.05
N HIS A 164 13.01 16.33 -2.12
CA HIS A 164 12.74 17.74 -2.41
C HIS A 164 12.21 17.93 -3.83
N ASP A 165 12.76 17.18 -4.77
CA ASP A 165 12.33 17.22 -6.18
C ASP A 165 12.40 15.83 -6.87
N GLU A 166 11.94 15.78 -8.12
CA GLU A 166 11.94 14.55 -8.90
C GLU A 166 13.33 14.11 -9.34
N ALA A 167 14.27 15.04 -9.51
CA ALA A 167 15.62 14.70 -9.93
C ALA A 167 16.39 13.96 -8.84
N GLU A 168 16.23 14.38 -7.57
CA GLU A 168 16.75 13.66 -6.41
C GLU A 168 16.14 12.26 -6.31
N ARG A 169 14.80 12.17 -6.42
CA ARG A 169 14.08 10.90 -6.43
C ARG A 169 14.61 9.97 -7.52
N ASP A 170 14.77 10.46 -8.76
CA ASP A 170 15.23 9.68 -9.90
C ASP A 170 16.69 9.24 -9.76
N ALA A 171 17.52 10.06 -9.13
CA ALA A 171 18.90 9.69 -8.81
C ALA A 171 18.96 8.55 -7.79
N ALA A 172 18.17 8.65 -6.70
CA ALA A 172 18.07 7.61 -5.68
C ALA A 172 17.47 6.31 -6.25
N TRP A 173 16.46 6.42 -7.12
CA TRP A 173 15.86 5.28 -7.81
C TRP A 173 16.90 4.47 -8.58
N ARG A 174 17.67 5.15 -9.44
CA ARG A 174 18.75 4.51 -10.20
C ARG A 174 19.84 3.91 -9.31
N ALA A 175 20.19 4.58 -8.22
CA ALA A 175 21.19 4.09 -7.27
C ALA A 175 20.74 2.80 -6.57
N ILE A 176 19.49 2.76 -6.09
CA ILE A 176 18.91 1.56 -5.45
C ILE A 176 18.78 0.42 -6.47
N GLU A 177 18.25 0.69 -7.67
CA GLU A 177 18.08 -0.32 -8.72
C GLU A 177 19.42 -0.97 -9.10
N ALA A 178 20.48 -0.17 -9.23
CA ALA A 178 21.82 -0.66 -9.55
C ALA A 178 22.47 -1.44 -8.41
N ALA A 179 22.32 -0.96 -7.17
CA ALA A 179 23.00 -1.55 -6.00
C ALA A 179 22.25 -2.75 -5.41
N CYS A 180 20.93 -2.81 -5.56
CA CYS A 180 20.06 -3.82 -4.96
C CYS A 180 19.14 -4.44 -6.03
N PRO A 181 19.68 -5.23 -6.98
CA PRO A 181 18.87 -5.78 -8.07
C PRO A 181 17.73 -6.65 -7.54
N GLY A 182 16.58 -6.51 -8.19
CA GLY A 182 15.38 -7.30 -7.89
C GLY A 182 14.44 -6.69 -6.83
N VAL A 183 14.84 -5.65 -6.09
CA VAL A 183 13.91 -4.93 -5.20
C VAL A 183 12.75 -4.34 -6.01
N GLN A 184 11.60 -4.21 -5.38
CA GLN A 184 10.45 -3.59 -6.02
C GLN A 184 10.44 -2.10 -5.71
N LEU A 185 10.54 -1.28 -6.75
CA LEU A 185 10.47 0.16 -6.66
C LEU A 185 9.12 0.63 -7.18
N THR A 186 8.41 1.42 -6.38
CA THR A 186 7.11 2.00 -6.72
C THR A 186 7.02 3.45 -6.26
N SER A 187 6.00 4.15 -6.74
CA SER A 187 5.68 5.52 -6.33
C SER A 187 4.16 5.66 -6.22
N SER A 188 3.69 6.28 -5.17
CA SER A 188 2.27 6.59 -4.92
C SER A 188 1.98 8.09 -4.86
N LEU A 189 3.03 8.93 -4.82
CA LEU A 189 2.96 10.39 -4.76
C LEU A 189 4.09 10.99 -5.62
N PRO A 190 3.95 12.25 -6.09
CA PRO A 190 5.06 12.97 -6.69
C PRO A 190 6.27 13.01 -5.72
N ARG A 191 7.48 12.86 -6.26
CA ARG A 191 8.75 12.88 -5.50
C ARG A 191 8.88 11.78 -4.43
N ASN A 192 8.01 10.78 -4.45
CA ASN A 192 8.05 9.64 -3.55
C ASN A 192 8.73 8.44 -4.22
N MET A 193 9.47 7.70 -3.45
CA MET A 193 9.99 6.38 -3.80
C MET A 193 9.70 5.40 -2.67
N GLU A 194 9.15 4.26 -3.00
CA GLU A 194 8.91 3.16 -2.08
C GLU A 194 9.72 1.94 -2.52
N VAL A 195 10.38 1.30 -1.57
CA VAL A 195 11.25 0.12 -1.81
C VAL A 195 10.71 -1.04 -1.01
N ASN A 196 10.34 -2.11 -1.69
CA ASN A 196 9.95 -3.38 -1.11
C ASN A 196 10.94 -4.50 -1.48
N ALA A 197 10.90 -5.59 -0.75
CA ALA A 197 11.73 -6.76 -1.02
C ALA A 197 11.46 -7.37 -2.42
N PRO A 198 12.39 -8.14 -2.99
CA PRO A 198 12.22 -8.77 -4.29
C PRO A 198 10.92 -9.58 -4.40
N GLY A 199 10.12 -9.32 -5.45
CA GLY A 199 8.85 -9.98 -5.70
C GLY A 199 7.68 -9.52 -4.83
N VAL A 200 7.90 -8.61 -3.88
CA VAL A 200 6.87 -8.10 -2.98
C VAL A 200 6.13 -6.93 -3.62
N THR A 201 4.86 -7.14 -3.93
CA THR A 201 3.95 -6.16 -4.54
C THR A 201 2.55 -6.31 -3.94
N LYS A 202 1.67 -5.32 -4.14
CA LYS A 202 0.24 -5.49 -3.79
C LYS A 202 -0.38 -6.72 -4.48
N GLY A 203 0.11 -7.06 -5.67
CA GLY A 203 -0.33 -8.26 -6.42
C GLY A 203 0.10 -9.56 -5.76
N SER A 204 1.35 -9.68 -5.34
CA SER A 204 1.82 -10.88 -4.63
C SER A 204 1.10 -11.07 -3.30
N GLY A 205 0.86 -9.99 -2.54
CA GLY A 205 0.08 -10.03 -1.30
C GLY A 205 -1.37 -10.43 -1.52
N LEU A 206 -2.02 -9.92 -2.58
CA LEU A 206 -3.39 -10.31 -2.96
C LEU A 206 -3.48 -11.81 -3.26
N LEU A 207 -2.57 -12.34 -4.08
CA LEU A 207 -2.58 -13.75 -4.45
C LEU A 207 -2.21 -14.66 -3.26
N ALA A 208 -1.31 -14.21 -2.38
CA ALA A 208 -0.98 -14.94 -1.15
C ALA A 208 -2.21 -15.05 -0.22
N LEU A 209 -2.96 -13.96 -0.03
CA LEU A 209 -4.21 -14.01 0.74
C LEU A 209 -5.27 -14.88 0.05
N ALA A 210 -5.42 -14.77 -1.27
CA ALA A 210 -6.35 -15.62 -2.02
C ALA A 210 -6.03 -17.11 -1.80
N ALA A 211 -4.76 -17.51 -1.91
CA ALA A 211 -4.32 -18.87 -1.65
C ALA A 211 -4.59 -19.30 -0.18
N HIS A 212 -4.32 -18.43 0.80
CA HIS A 212 -4.61 -18.69 2.22
C HIS A 212 -6.11 -18.96 2.46
N LEU A 213 -6.98 -18.25 1.73
CA LEU A 213 -8.44 -18.42 1.79
C LEU A 213 -8.97 -19.56 0.90
N GLY A 214 -8.11 -20.30 0.22
CA GLY A 214 -8.51 -21.37 -0.71
C GLY A 214 -9.18 -20.85 -1.99
N LEU A 215 -8.92 -19.60 -2.36
CA LEU A 215 -9.48 -18.94 -3.54
C LEU A 215 -8.52 -19.00 -4.72
N THR A 216 -9.06 -19.02 -5.92
CA THR A 216 -8.30 -18.93 -7.17
C THR A 216 -8.14 -17.45 -7.59
N ARG A 217 -7.16 -17.16 -8.45
CA ARG A 217 -7.01 -15.85 -9.08
C ARG A 217 -8.32 -15.37 -9.73
N ALA A 218 -9.07 -16.24 -10.40
CA ALA A 218 -10.31 -15.89 -11.08
C ALA A 218 -11.40 -15.34 -10.14
N GLN A 219 -11.29 -15.62 -8.84
CA GLN A 219 -12.22 -15.17 -7.81
C GLN A 219 -11.78 -13.86 -7.12
N THR A 220 -10.74 -13.21 -7.64
CA THR A 220 -10.23 -11.95 -7.09
C THR A 220 -10.59 -10.75 -7.97
N MET A 221 -10.88 -9.63 -7.35
CA MET A 221 -10.99 -8.31 -7.98
C MET A 221 -10.03 -7.34 -7.29
N ALA A 222 -9.37 -6.49 -8.07
CA ALA A 222 -8.53 -5.41 -7.55
C ALA A 222 -8.97 -4.08 -8.16
N VAL A 223 -9.04 -3.03 -7.34
CA VAL A 223 -9.40 -1.67 -7.76
C VAL A 223 -8.31 -0.71 -7.30
N GLY A 224 -7.80 0.13 -8.22
CA GLY A 224 -6.72 1.06 -7.93
C GLY A 224 -6.58 2.17 -8.98
N ASP A 225 -5.69 3.13 -8.72
CA ASP A 225 -5.53 4.32 -9.55
C ASP A 225 -4.07 4.68 -9.89
N SER A 226 -3.09 4.20 -9.14
CA SER A 226 -1.70 4.67 -9.22
C SER A 226 -0.67 3.56 -9.44
N GLY A 227 0.60 3.95 -9.62
CA GLY A 227 1.68 3.03 -10.02
C GLY A 227 1.90 1.84 -9.11
N ASN A 228 1.67 1.98 -7.79
CA ASN A 228 1.80 0.87 -6.83
C ASN A 228 0.64 -0.15 -6.92
N ASP A 229 -0.45 0.18 -7.67
CA ASP A 229 -1.59 -0.71 -7.91
C ASP A 229 -1.39 -1.59 -9.15
N ARG A 230 -0.46 -1.23 -10.03
CA ARG A 230 -0.21 -1.95 -11.28
C ARG A 230 -0.18 -3.46 -11.07
N ALA A 231 0.65 -3.91 -10.14
CA ALA A 231 0.86 -5.34 -9.91
C ALA A 231 -0.40 -6.05 -9.39
N MET A 232 -1.25 -5.40 -8.59
CA MET A 232 -2.49 -6.04 -8.12
C MET A 232 -3.59 -6.05 -9.20
N ILE A 233 -3.66 -5.02 -10.04
CA ILE A 233 -4.58 -4.95 -11.16
C ILE A 233 -4.24 -6.04 -12.20
N GLU A 234 -2.97 -6.21 -12.54
CA GLU A 234 -2.51 -7.28 -13.45
C GLU A 234 -2.65 -8.69 -12.84
N ALA A 235 -2.46 -8.83 -11.52
CA ALA A 235 -2.52 -10.12 -10.84
C ALA A 235 -3.95 -10.61 -10.60
N ALA A 236 -4.93 -9.73 -10.43
CA ALA A 236 -6.30 -10.08 -10.14
C ALA A 236 -6.98 -10.85 -11.30
N GLY A 237 -8.07 -11.55 -10.99
CA GLY A 237 -8.97 -12.14 -11.99
C GLY A 237 -9.83 -11.08 -12.69
N LEU A 238 -10.02 -9.94 -12.05
CA LEU A 238 -10.63 -8.73 -12.60
C LEU A 238 -9.89 -7.51 -12.08
N GLY A 239 -9.06 -6.91 -12.91
CA GLY A 239 -8.39 -5.65 -12.64
C GLY A 239 -9.26 -4.45 -13.05
N VAL A 240 -9.52 -3.54 -12.12
CA VAL A 240 -10.37 -2.36 -12.31
C VAL A 240 -9.54 -1.10 -12.10
N ALA A 241 -9.46 -0.24 -13.11
CA ALA A 241 -8.90 1.09 -12.96
C ALA A 241 -9.98 2.09 -12.54
N MET A 242 -9.66 2.98 -11.61
CA MET A 242 -10.49 4.14 -11.31
C MET A 242 -10.54 5.13 -12.48
N GLY A 243 -11.60 5.94 -12.59
CA GLY A 243 -11.71 6.97 -13.62
C GLY A 243 -10.64 8.06 -13.52
N ASN A 244 -10.14 8.33 -12.32
CA ASN A 244 -9.00 9.22 -12.05
C ASN A 244 -7.64 8.53 -12.15
N ALA A 245 -7.56 7.25 -12.50
CA ALA A 245 -6.30 6.52 -12.61
C ALA A 245 -5.38 7.11 -13.67
N THR A 246 -4.09 6.90 -13.52
CA THR A 246 -3.10 7.28 -14.53
C THR A 246 -3.31 6.50 -15.84
N ASP A 247 -2.88 7.07 -16.98
CA ASP A 247 -3.09 6.46 -18.29
C ASP A 247 -2.48 5.05 -18.43
N ASP A 248 -1.35 4.81 -17.78
CA ASP A 248 -0.66 3.53 -17.79
C ASP A 248 -1.43 2.47 -16.97
N ILE A 249 -2.12 2.86 -15.90
CA ILE A 249 -2.98 1.98 -15.12
C ILE A 249 -4.28 1.67 -15.89
N ARG A 250 -4.90 2.67 -16.53
CA ARG A 250 -6.08 2.43 -17.37
C ARG A 250 -5.82 1.48 -18.53
N LYS A 251 -4.60 1.50 -19.10
CA LYS A 251 -4.22 0.63 -20.22
C LYS A 251 -4.07 -0.85 -19.86
N ILE A 252 -3.72 -1.16 -18.62
CA ILE A 252 -3.48 -2.55 -18.17
C ILE A 252 -4.69 -3.17 -17.48
N ALA A 253 -5.66 -2.37 -17.07
CA ALA A 253 -6.87 -2.84 -16.41
C ALA A 253 -7.83 -3.52 -17.39
N ASP A 254 -8.56 -4.54 -16.92
CA ASP A 254 -9.62 -5.20 -17.70
C ASP A 254 -10.78 -4.25 -17.96
N VAL A 255 -11.08 -3.37 -17.01
CA VAL A 255 -12.19 -2.39 -17.07
C VAL A 255 -11.83 -1.11 -16.33
N THR A 256 -12.53 -0.02 -16.69
CA THR A 256 -12.50 1.25 -15.95
C THR A 256 -13.86 1.50 -15.31
N THR A 257 -13.85 2.04 -14.08
CA THR A 257 -15.04 2.51 -13.35
C THR A 257 -15.05 4.04 -13.28
N ASP A 258 -16.01 4.63 -12.54
CA ASP A 258 -16.06 6.06 -12.27
C ASP A 258 -14.85 6.49 -11.37
N ASP A 259 -14.64 7.79 -11.18
CA ASP A 259 -13.58 8.29 -10.33
C ASP A 259 -13.92 8.21 -8.82
N ASN A 260 -12.95 8.55 -7.98
CA ASN A 260 -13.08 8.50 -6.52
C ASN A 260 -14.07 9.53 -5.93
N ASN A 261 -14.40 10.58 -6.66
CA ASN A 261 -15.40 11.57 -6.26
C ASN A 261 -16.82 11.22 -6.75
N HIS A 262 -16.93 10.23 -7.65
CA HIS A 262 -18.20 9.80 -8.26
C HIS A 262 -18.49 8.30 -7.99
N ASP A 263 -18.12 7.83 -6.79
CA ASP A 263 -18.45 6.47 -6.31
C ASP A 263 -17.92 5.30 -7.17
N GLY A 264 -16.77 5.44 -7.82
CA GLY A 264 -16.22 4.43 -8.73
C GLY A 264 -16.06 3.05 -8.08
N VAL A 265 -15.66 2.98 -6.80
CA VAL A 265 -15.58 1.71 -6.06
C VAL A 265 -16.96 1.08 -5.88
N ALA A 266 -17.97 1.88 -5.52
CA ALA A 266 -19.35 1.37 -5.40
C ALA A 266 -19.85 0.82 -6.72
N ALA A 267 -19.67 1.57 -7.82
CA ALA A 267 -20.08 1.14 -9.16
C ALA A 267 -19.41 -0.20 -9.57
N ALA A 268 -18.12 -0.36 -9.28
CA ALA A 268 -17.40 -1.60 -9.55
C ALA A 268 -17.94 -2.77 -8.71
N ILE A 269 -18.15 -2.60 -7.40
CA ILE A 269 -18.69 -3.64 -6.52
C ILE A 269 -20.13 -4.01 -6.92
N GLU A 270 -20.99 -3.03 -7.16
CA GLU A 270 -22.39 -3.25 -7.56
C GLU A 270 -22.49 -4.04 -8.86
N LYS A 271 -21.62 -3.76 -9.83
CA LYS A 271 -21.64 -4.38 -11.15
C LYS A 271 -21.05 -5.80 -11.19
N TYR A 272 -19.98 -6.05 -10.41
CA TYR A 272 -19.18 -7.28 -10.58
C TYR A 272 -19.26 -8.23 -9.38
N VAL A 273 -19.77 -7.76 -8.22
CA VAL A 273 -19.81 -8.53 -6.97
C VAL A 273 -21.25 -8.74 -6.48
N LEU A 274 -22.11 -7.73 -6.62
CA LEU A 274 -23.50 -7.76 -6.16
C LEU A 274 -24.47 -8.18 -7.25
#